data_4030d92f0e9e1f18a53a23e9d8640e65
#
_entry.id   4030d92f0e9e1f18a53a23e9d8640e65
#
_cell.length_a   1.000
_cell.length_b   1.000
_cell.length_c   1.000
_cell.angle_alpha   90.00
_cell.angle_beta   90.00
_cell.angle_gamma   90.00
#
_symmetry.space_group_name_H-M   'P 1'
#
loop_
_entity.id
_entity.type
_entity.pdbx_description
1 polymer ?
#
loop_
_entity_poly.entity_id
_entity_poly.type
_entity_poly.pdbx_seq_one_letter_code
_entity_poly.pdbx_strand_id
1 'polypeptide(L)'
;MKEKQLDNLVEDNYNKFKSESGHWYTQEGEPMYTIIGANGKERNTTLRDAKKEGLVPSVTTIMSMMAKPALETWKQKQLLNSILTLEQGEDEPVDSFYYRCQKDSQQIGINAAEQGTKIHGMIEKGFLGKTKTKPYKAIKKYLDETFPNEEWLAEESFCADSGYGGKIDLYSKSGIFIDFKTKDNLKGKDPAKL
;
A
#
# COMPACT_ATOMS: atom_id res chain seq x y z
N MET A 1 16.73 7.71 -28.87
CA MET A 1 15.74 6.66 -28.53
C MET A 1 15.91 6.11 -27.09
N LYS A 2 17.13 6.06 -26.52
CA LYS A 2 17.38 5.54 -25.16
C LYS A 2 16.89 6.48 -24.02
N GLU A 3 17.00 7.81 -24.18
CA GLU A 3 16.54 8.78 -23.16
C GLU A 3 15.02 8.73 -22.95
N LYS A 4 14.22 8.75 -24.01
CA LYS A 4 12.75 8.62 -23.89
C LYS A 4 12.28 7.32 -23.24
N GLN A 5 13.04 6.22 -23.36
CA GLN A 5 12.73 4.96 -22.66
C GLN A 5 13.07 5.04 -21.17
N LEU A 6 14.13 5.77 -20.81
CA LEU A 6 14.52 5.98 -19.41
C LEU A 6 13.50 6.86 -18.69
N ASP A 7 13.07 7.96 -19.33
CA ASP A 7 12.06 8.88 -18.80
C ASP A 7 10.71 8.17 -18.57
N ASN A 8 10.26 7.34 -19.49
CA ASN A 8 9.04 6.54 -19.33
C ASN A 8 9.14 5.51 -18.19
N LEU A 9 10.33 4.89 -17.99
CA LEU A 9 10.55 3.94 -16.89
C LEU A 9 10.60 4.64 -15.52
N VAL A 10 11.09 5.90 -15.48
CA VAL A 10 11.12 6.72 -14.27
C VAL A 10 9.70 7.19 -13.93
N GLU A 11 8.92 7.60 -14.91
CA GLU A 11 7.54 8.06 -14.75
C GLU A 11 6.60 6.92 -14.29
N ASP A 12 6.73 5.73 -14.87
CA ASP A 12 5.93 4.56 -14.47
C ASP A 12 6.21 4.11 -13.03
N ASN A 13 7.48 4.12 -12.60
CA ASN A 13 7.82 3.75 -11.22
C ASN A 13 7.44 4.85 -10.20
N TYR A 14 7.59 6.12 -10.56
CA TYR A 14 7.17 7.24 -9.72
C TYR A 14 5.64 7.26 -9.51
N ASN A 15 4.89 6.92 -10.55
CA ASN A 15 3.44 6.79 -10.48
C ASN A 15 2.98 5.59 -9.63
N LYS A 16 3.73 4.48 -9.63
CA LYS A 16 3.43 3.31 -8.81
C LYS A 16 3.56 3.58 -7.30
N PHE A 17 4.48 4.47 -6.90
CA PHE A 17 4.61 4.93 -5.50
C PHE A 17 3.62 6.03 -5.12
N LYS A 18 3.14 6.81 -6.09
CA LYS A 18 2.07 7.79 -5.88
C LYS A 18 0.71 7.16 -5.59
N SER A 19 0.51 5.89 -5.93
CA SER A 19 -0.80 5.24 -5.82
C SER A 19 -1.31 5.10 -4.38
N GLU A 20 -0.44 5.07 -3.38
CA GLU A 20 -0.87 4.97 -1.98
C GLU A 20 -1.39 6.30 -1.39
N SER A 21 -1.02 7.44 -1.96
CA SER A 21 -1.42 8.77 -1.46
C SER A 21 -2.65 9.38 -2.16
N GLY A 22 -3.30 8.63 -3.04
CA GLY A 22 -4.39 9.13 -3.88
C GLY A 22 -5.68 8.32 -3.77
N HIS A 23 -5.90 7.61 -2.68
CA HIS A 23 -7.15 6.90 -2.47
C HIS A 23 -8.24 7.87 -2.00
N TRP A 24 -9.36 7.88 -2.73
CA TRP A 24 -10.49 8.73 -2.49
C TRP A 24 -11.74 7.90 -2.26
N TYR A 25 -12.66 8.43 -1.48
CA TYR A 25 -13.93 7.78 -1.14
C TYR A 25 -15.10 8.74 -1.34
N THR A 26 -16.29 8.23 -1.62
CA THR A 26 -17.53 9.00 -1.58
C THR A 26 -17.92 9.29 -0.13
N GLN A 27 -18.92 10.14 0.08
CA GLN A 27 -19.50 10.41 1.40
C GLN A 27 -20.18 9.17 2.01
N GLU A 28 -20.60 8.23 1.16
CA GLU A 28 -21.21 6.95 1.54
C GLU A 28 -20.16 5.86 1.86
N GLY A 29 -18.86 6.17 1.69
CA GLY A 29 -17.76 5.25 1.97
C GLY A 29 -17.32 4.39 0.79
N GLU A 30 -17.89 4.59 -0.41
CA GLU A 30 -17.51 3.82 -1.59
C GLU A 30 -16.14 4.25 -2.12
N PRO A 31 -15.22 3.32 -2.44
CA PRO A 31 -13.92 3.66 -2.97
C PRO A 31 -14.00 4.22 -4.40
N MET A 32 -13.39 5.38 -4.63
CA MET A 32 -13.30 6.06 -5.92
C MET A 32 -11.84 6.27 -6.34
N TYR A 33 -11.08 5.19 -6.45
CA TYR A 33 -9.65 5.22 -6.77
C TYR A 33 -9.36 5.56 -8.22
N THR A 34 -10.30 5.21 -9.12
CA THR A 34 -10.19 5.48 -10.55
C THR A 34 -11.45 6.15 -11.09
N ILE A 35 -11.30 6.89 -12.17
CA ILE A 35 -12.39 7.52 -12.93
C ILE A 35 -12.15 7.36 -14.43
N ILE A 36 -13.21 7.53 -15.22
CA ILE A 36 -13.09 7.60 -16.67
C ILE A 36 -12.65 9.02 -17.08
N GLY A 37 -11.49 9.13 -17.70
CA GLY A 37 -10.96 10.39 -18.22
C GLY A 37 -11.69 10.88 -19.48
N ALA A 38 -11.43 12.12 -19.90
CA ALA A 38 -12.02 12.72 -21.10
C ALA A 38 -11.72 11.94 -22.41
N ASN A 39 -10.68 11.13 -22.41
CA ASN A 39 -10.30 10.24 -23.53
C ASN A 39 -11.01 8.87 -23.49
N GLY A 40 -11.98 8.67 -22.60
CA GLY A 40 -12.70 7.42 -22.41
C GLY A 40 -11.90 6.30 -21.73
N LYS A 41 -10.66 6.57 -21.29
CA LYS A 41 -9.81 5.58 -20.59
C LYS A 41 -9.91 5.75 -19.08
N GLU A 42 -9.85 4.63 -18.37
CA GLU A 42 -9.73 4.62 -16.91
C GLU A 42 -8.38 5.21 -16.48
N ARG A 43 -8.39 6.07 -15.46
CA ARG A 43 -7.21 6.65 -14.84
C ARG A 43 -7.42 6.87 -13.34
N ASN A 44 -6.34 7.04 -12.60
CA ASN A 44 -6.40 7.34 -11.18
C ASN A 44 -7.14 8.67 -10.93
N THR A 45 -7.95 8.68 -9.87
CA THR A 45 -8.63 9.87 -9.36
C THR A 45 -7.60 10.86 -8.82
N THR A 46 -7.65 12.09 -9.31
CA THR A 46 -6.76 13.19 -8.87
C THR A 46 -7.44 14.04 -7.81
N LEU A 47 -6.67 14.90 -7.13
CA LEU A 47 -7.21 15.90 -6.20
C LEU A 47 -8.25 16.84 -6.88
N ARG A 48 -8.06 17.14 -8.18
CA ARG A 48 -9.00 17.98 -8.96
C ARG A 48 -10.34 17.27 -9.13
N ASP A 49 -10.29 15.98 -9.45
CA ASP A 49 -11.50 15.16 -9.58
C ASP A 49 -12.19 15.04 -8.23
N ALA A 50 -11.45 14.76 -7.18
CA ALA A 50 -11.97 14.64 -5.83
C ALA A 50 -12.69 15.92 -5.36
N LYS A 51 -12.11 17.09 -5.64
CA LYS A 51 -12.78 18.38 -5.34
C LYS A 51 -14.05 18.57 -6.14
N LYS A 52 -14.08 18.16 -7.41
CA LYS A 52 -15.25 18.29 -8.27
C LYS A 52 -16.39 17.38 -7.85
N GLU A 53 -16.07 16.14 -7.47
CA GLU A 53 -17.03 15.08 -7.12
C GLU A 53 -17.34 15.05 -5.60
N GLY A 54 -16.78 15.96 -4.78
CA GLY A 54 -17.01 16.00 -3.34
C GLY A 54 -16.44 14.81 -2.57
N LEU A 55 -15.37 14.18 -3.08
CA LEU A 55 -14.76 13.01 -2.47
C LEU A 55 -13.92 13.39 -1.24
N VAL A 56 -13.80 12.47 -0.30
CA VAL A 56 -12.95 12.59 0.88
C VAL A 56 -11.66 11.78 0.73
N PRO A 57 -10.53 12.23 1.33
CA PRO A 57 -9.27 11.51 1.29
C PRO A 57 -9.30 10.25 2.17
N SER A 58 -8.44 9.28 1.85
CA SER A 58 -8.24 8.13 2.75
C SER A 58 -7.52 8.52 4.04
N VAL A 59 -7.73 7.73 5.09
CA VAL A 59 -6.96 7.82 6.35
C VAL A 59 -5.47 7.81 6.08
N THR A 60 -4.99 6.93 5.19
CA THR A 60 -3.56 6.82 4.84
C THR A 60 -3.04 8.08 4.14
N THR A 61 -3.87 8.76 3.33
CA THR A 61 -3.54 10.06 2.72
C THR A 61 -3.32 11.11 3.80
N ILE A 62 -4.20 11.21 4.79
CA ILE A 62 -4.06 12.14 5.93
C ILE A 62 -2.82 11.79 6.76
N MET A 63 -2.63 10.51 7.10
CA MET A 63 -1.47 10.05 7.85
C MET A 63 -0.14 10.22 7.10
N SER A 64 -0.15 10.34 5.78
CA SER A 64 1.07 10.57 4.99
C SER A 64 1.71 11.94 5.26
N MET A 65 0.93 12.90 5.79
CA MET A 65 1.44 14.20 6.20
C MET A 65 2.25 14.14 7.50
N MET A 66 2.17 13.04 8.24
CA MET A 66 2.94 12.85 9.47
C MET A 66 4.38 12.45 9.15
N ALA A 67 5.34 13.04 9.84
CA ALA A 67 6.74 12.67 9.71
C ALA A 67 6.97 11.20 10.11
N LYS A 68 7.75 10.48 9.30
CA LYS A 68 8.12 9.08 9.52
C LYS A 68 9.66 8.93 9.59
N PRO A 69 10.33 9.47 10.62
CA PRO A 69 11.80 9.55 10.66
C PRO A 69 12.52 8.20 10.52
N ALA A 70 11.97 7.15 11.13
CA ALA A 70 12.53 5.80 11.04
C ALA A 70 12.47 5.25 9.60
N LEU A 71 11.38 5.50 8.87
CA LEU A 71 11.24 5.11 7.48
C LEU A 71 12.21 5.87 6.58
N GLU A 72 12.35 7.17 6.79
CA GLU A 72 13.31 8.00 6.02
C GLU A 72 14.76 7.55 6.27
N THR A 73 15.13 7.30 7.52
CA THR A 73 16.45 6.73 7.85
C THR A 73 16.67 5.37 7.18
N TRP A 74 15.66 4.53 7.15
CA TRP A 74 15.72 3.23 6.48
C TRP A 74 15.93 3.40 4.96
N LYS A 75 15.17 4.28 4.30
CA LYS A 75 15.33 4.57 2.86
C LYS A 75 16.73 5.07 2.52
N GLN A 76 17.27 5.99 3.34
CA GLN A 76 18.64 6.50 3.16
C GLN A 76 19.68 5.38 3.25
N LYS A 77 19.53 4.45 4.21
CA LYS A 77 20.41 3.29 4.34
C LYS A 77 20.31 2.35 3.14
N GLN A 78 19.10 2.11 2.59
CA GLN A 78 18.96 1.30 1.38
C GLN A 78 19.65 1.97 0.18
N LEU A 79 19.51 3.28 0.01
CA LEU A 79 20.20 4.01 -1.05
C LEU A 79 21.71 3.94 -0.91
N LEU A 80 22.23 4.12 0.30
CA LEU A 80 23.66 3.96 0.57
C LEU A 80 24.16 2.55 0.22
N ASN A 81 23.42 1.51 0.62
CA ASN A 81 23.76 0.13 0.28
C ASN A 81 23.80 -0.06 -1.24
N SER A 82 22.84 0.45 -1.98
CA SER A 82 22.80 0.35 -3.45
C SER A 82 24.01 1.05 -4.09
N ILE A 83 24.39 2.23 -3.60
CA ILE A 83 25.58 2.97 -4.09
C ILE A 83 26.88 2.17 -3.80
N LEU A 84 26.95 1.47 -2.67
CA LEU A 84 28.12 0.68 -2.30
C LEU A 84 28.22 -0.67 -3.01
N THR A 85 27.12 -1.17 -3.58
CA THR A 85 27.07 -2.50 -4.21
C THR A 85 26.99 -2.46 -5.72
N LEU A 86 26.49 -1.36 -6.31
CA LEU A 86 26.43 -1.17 -7.74
C LEU A 86 27.67 -0.43 -8.24
N GLU A 87 28.24 -0.92 -9.32
CA GLU A 87 29.37 -0.24 -9.98
C GLU A 87 28.85 0.76 -11.03
N GLN A 88 29.44 1.95 -11.05
CA GLN A 88 29.19 2.93 -12.11
C GLN A 88 29.96 2.50 -13.35
N GLY A 89 29.32 2.49 -14.52
CA GLY A 89 29.99 2.23 -15.81
C GLY A 89 30.98 3.34 -16.17
N GLU A 90 32.06 3.01 -16.91
CA GLU A 90 33.12 3.97 -17.28
C GLU A 90 32.60 5.24 -17.94
N ASP A 91 31.60 5.11 -18.82
CA ASP A 91 30.96 6.23 -19.52
C ASP A 91 29.55 6.56 -19.00
N GLU A 92 29.17 6.04 -17.85
CA GLU A 92 27.83 6.26 -17.28
C GLU A 92 27.75 7.63 -16.61
N PRO A 93 26.83 8.53 -17.04
CA PRO A 93 26.60 9.80 -16.35
C PRO A 93 26.20 9.58 -14.90
N VAL A 94 26.64 10.46 -13.99
CA VAL A 94 26.33 10.39 -12.55
C VAL A 94 24.82 10.32 -12.29
N ASP A 95 24.02 11.08 -13.02
CA ASP A 95 22.56 11.08 -12.87
C ASP A 95 21.97 9.73 -13.26
N SER A 96 22.45 9.07 -14.32
CA SER A 96 22.02 7.73 -14.73
C SER A 96 22.34 6.69 -13.62
N PHE A 97 23.55 6.72 -13.10
CA PHE A 97 23.97 5.88 -11.98
C PHE A 97 23.11 6.12 -10.74
N TYR A 98 22.85 7.39 -10.38
CA TYR A 98 21.98 7.74 -9.27
C TYR A 98 20.56 7.14 -9.43
N TYR A 99 19.94 7.30 -10.59
CA TYR A 99 18.59 6.72 -10.83
C TYR A 99 18.59 5.19 -10.74
N ARG A 100 19.64 4.53 -11.19
CA ARG A 100 19.81 3.09 -11.07
C ARG A 100 19.93 2.64 -9.62
N CYS A 101 20.74 3.34 -8.80
CA CYS A 101 20.85 3.10 -7.37
C CYS A 101 19.53 3.38 -6.64
N GLN A 102 18.83 4.45 -7.00
CA GLN A 102 17.53 4.78 -6.42
C GLN A 102 16.49 3.68 -6.70
N LYS A 103 16.44 3.18 -7.93
CA LYS A 103 15.54 2.09 -8.31
C LYS A 103 15.84 0.80 -7.54
N ASP A 104 17.12 0.43 -7.43
CA ASP A 104 17.57 -0.75 -6.69
C ASP A 104 17.22 -0.63 -5.20
N SER A 105 17.49 0.52 -4.58
CA SER A 105 17.20 0.78 -3.17
C SER A 105 15.70 0.65 -2.80
N GLN A 106 14.82 0.86 -3.75
CA GLN A 106 13.36 0.77 -3.55
C GLN A 106 12.84 -0.66 -3.68
N GLN A 107 13.58 -1.56 -4.36
CA GLN A 107 13.09 -2.89 -4.73
C GLN A 107 12.67 -3.74 -3.53
N ILE A 108 13.40 -3.64 -2.41
CA ILE A 108 13.05 -4.37 -1.16
C ILE A 108 11.68 -3.92 -0.65
N GLY A 109 11.43 -2.60 -0.64
CA GLY A 109 10.14 -2.04 -0.21
C GLY A 109 8.99 -2.45 -1.14
N ILE A 110 9.23 -2.43 -2.46
CA ILE A 110 8.25 -2.86 -3.46
C ILE A 110 7.87 -4.33 -3.25
N ASN A 111 8.87 -5.21 -3.16
CA ASN A 111 8.63 -6.64 -2.97
C ASN A 111 7.86 -6.93 -1.68
N ALA A 112 8.20 -6.23 -0.58
CA ALA A 112 7.49 -6.37 0.69
C ALA A 112 6.02 -5.89 0.58
N ALA A 113 5.77 -4.78 -0.10
CA ALA A 113 4.41 -4.26 -0.32
C ALA A 113 3.57 -5.21 -1.20
N GLU A 114 4.14 -5.73 -2.29
CA GLU A 114 3.47 -6.70 -3.17
C GLU A 114 3.14 -8.00 -2.43
N GLN A 115 4.06 -8.50 -1.60
CA GLN A 115 3.82 -9.67 -0.77
C GLN A 115 2.71 -9.41 0.26
N GLY A 116 2.72 -8.25 0.90
CA GLY A 116 1.68 -7.81 1.82
C GLY A 116 0.31 -7.83 1.16
N THR A 117 0.16 -7.14 0.04
CA THR A 117 -1.09 -7.07 -0.75
C THR A 117 -1.58 -8.47 -1.16
N LYS A 118 -0.67 -9.34 -1.57
CA LYS A 118 -1.02 -10.72 -1.94
C LYS A 118 -1.57 -11.51 -0.75
N ILE A 119 -0.96 -11.39 0.43
CA ILE A 119 -1.39 -12.10 1.65
C ILE A 119 -2.75 -11.56 2.12
N HIS A 120 -2.93 -10.23 2.17
CA HIS A 120 -4.22 -9.61 2.50
C HIS A 120 -5.32 -10.09 1.56
N GLY A 121 -5.10 -10.04 0.24
CA GLY A 121 -6.09 -10.55 -0.72
C GLY A 121 -6.38 -12.06 -0.62
N MET A 122 -5.45 -12.89 -0.12
CA MET A 122 -5.71 -14.30 0.17
C MET A 122 -6.61 -14.47 1.39
N ILE A 123 -6.45 -13.64 2.42
CA ILE A 123 -7.24 -13.65 3.65
C ILE A 123 -8.64 -13.15 3.33
N GLU A 124 -8.77 -12.00 2.68
CA GLU A 124 -10.03 -11.41 2.22
C GLU A 124 -10.88 -12.42 1.43
N LYS A 125 -10.31 -13.00 0.36
CA LYS A 125 -10.99 -13.99 -0.47
C LYS A 125 -11.43 -15.22 0.33
N GLY A 126 -10.72 -15.55 1.41
CA GLY A 126 -11.08 -16.62 2.32
C GLY A 126 -12.34 -16.29 3.13
N PHE A 127 -12.42 -15.09 3.70
CA PHE A 127 -13.61 -14.63 4.44
C PHE A 127 -14.82 -14.42 3.54
N LEU A 128 -14.60 -14.04 2.27
CA LEU A 128 -15.64 -13.99 1.24
C LEU A 128 -16.07 -15.37 0.69
N GLY A 129 -15.56 -16.47 1.25
CA GLY A 129 -15.90 -17.83 0.84
C GLY A 129 -15.30 -18.27 -0.52
N LYS A 130 -14.43 -17.45 -1.13
CA LYS A 130 -13.90 -17.70 -2.49
C LYS A 130 -12.71 -18.66 -2.53
N THR A 131 -11.99 -18.85 -1.42
CA THR A 131 -10.77 -19.69 -1.35
C THR A 131 -10.46 -20.12 0.07
N LYS A 132 -9.63 -21.18 0.22
CA LYS A 132 -9.18 -21.71 1.53
C LYS A 132 -7.64 -21.79 1.58
N THR A 133 -6.98 -20.66 1.38
CA THR A 133 -5.51 -20.54 1.41
C THR A 133 -4.92 -20.79 2.80
N LYS A 134 -3.60 -21.05 2.86
CA LYS A 134 -2.89 -21.23 4.15
C LYS A 134 -3.00 -20.00 5.07
N PRO A 135 -2.75 -18.76 4.60
CA PRO A 135 -2.93 -17.56 5.43
C PRO A 135 -4.34 -17.45 6.02
N TYR A 136 -5.37 -17.61 5.17
CA TYR A 136 -6.77 -17.59 5.65
C TYR A 136 -7.03 -18.63 6.75
N LYS A 137 -6.62 -19.91 6.53
CA LYS A 137 -6.83 -20.98 7.50
C LYS A 137 -6.16 -20.68 8.84
N ALA A 138 -4.94 -20.14 8.82
CA ALA A 138 -4.22 -19.79 10.05
C ALA A 138 -4.92 -18.67 10.81
N ILE A 139 -5.32 -17.60 10.12
CA ILE A 139 -6.06 -16.48 10.73
C ILE A 139 -7.42 -16.93 11.24
N LYS A 140 -8.20 -17.68 10.42
CA LYS A 140 -9.51 -18.17 10.79
C LYS A 140 -9.44 -19.02 12.07
N LYS A 141 -8.48 -19.96 12.14
CA LYS A 141 -8.26 -20.78 13.34
C LYS A 141 -7.99 -19.91 14.56
N TYR A 142 -7.06 -18.95 14.47
CA TYR A 142 -6.73 -18.05 15.57
C TYR A 142 -7.95 -17.23 16.02
N LEU A 143 -8.74 -16.73 15.08
CA LEU A 143 -9.93 -15.93 15.39
C LEU A 143 -11.02 -16.77 16.05
N ASP A 144 -11.26 -18.00 15.60
CA ASP A 144 -12.25 -18.90 16.17
C ASP A 144 -11.88 -19.31 17.62
N GLU A 145 -10.58 -19.42 17.91
CA GLU A 145 -10.07 -19.73 19.24
C GLU A 145 -10.09 -18.52 20.19
N THR A 146 -9.81 -17.32 19.64
CA THR A 146 -9.67 -16.08 20.44
C THR A 146 -11.00 -15.36 20.64
N PHE A 147 -11.84 -15.36 19.61
CA PHE A 147 -13.12 -14.66 19.56
C PHE A 147 -14.23 -15.61 19.09
N PRO A 148 -14.62 -16.59 19.92
CA PRO A 148 -15.64 -17.56 19.56
C PRO A 148 -16.99 -16.87 19.34
N ASN A 149 -17.71 -17.31 18.30
CA ASN A 149 -19.04 -16.81 17.89
C ASN A 149 -19.05 -15.43 17.21
N GLU A 150 -17.91 -14.85 16.85
CA GLU A 150 -17.88 -13.62 16.08
C GLU A 150 -18.09 -13.87 14.58
N GLU A 151 -18.93 -13.02 13.97
CA GLU A 151 -19.08 -12.94 12.52
C GLU A 151 -18.15 -11.87 11.98
N TRP A 152 -17.32 -12.24 11.01
CA TRP A 152 -16.30 -11.37 10.43
C TRP A 152 -16.69 -10.87 9.05
N LEU A 153 -16.58 -9.57 8.86
CA LEU A 153 -16.71 -8.87 7.57
C LEU A 153 -15.30 -8.43 7.12
N ALA A 154 -14.94 -8.72 5.88
CA ALA A 154 -13.63 -8.42 5.32
C ALA A 154 -13.71 -7.25 4.34
N GLU A 155 -12.69 -6.40 4.37
CA GLU A 155 -12.49 -5.28 3.41
C GLU A 155 -13.67 -4.30 3.35
N GLU A 156 -14.35 -4.08 4.48
CA GLU A 156 -15.43 -3.09 4.57
C GLU A 156 -14.89 -1.66 4.42
N SER A 157 -15.54 -0.90 3.55
CA SER A 157 -15.24 0.50 3.31
C SER A 157 -16.14 1.40 4.14
N PHE A 158 -15.64 2.56 4.52
CA PHE A 158 -16.39 3.53 5.32
C PHE A 158 -16.01 4.97 4.95
N CYS A 159 -16.91 5.91 5.28
CA CYS A 159 -16.62 7.33 5.39
C CYS A 159 -16.99 7.81 6.79
N ALA A 160 -16.08 8.51 7.46
CA ALA A 160 -16.34 9.12 8.75
C ALA A 160 -16.92 10.54 8.58
N ASP A 161 -17.79 10.97 9.49
CA ASP A 161 -18.40 12.33 9.49
C ASP A 161 -17.34 13.43 9.53
N SER A 162 -16.14 13.12 10.03
CA SER A 162 -14.98 14.03 10.03
C SER A 162 -14.29 14.21 8.67
N GLY A 163 -14.83 13.62 7.60
CA GLY A 163 -14.40 13.88 6.22
C GLY A 163 -13.17 13.06 5.79
N TYR A 164 -13.09 11.79 6.16
CA TYR A 164 -12.11 10.85 5.64
C TYR A 164 -12.72 9.47 5.47
N GLY A 165 -12.20 8.70 4.52
CA GLY A 165 -12.63 7.33 4.24
C GLY A 165 -11.53 6.32 4.45
N GLY A 166 -11.89 5.02 4.41
CA GLY A 166 -10.94 3.94 4.55
C GLY A 166 -11.56 2.57 4.33
N LYS A 167 -10.69 1.56 4.32
CA LYS A 167 -11.05 0.15 4.38
C LYS A 167 -10.46 -0.48 5.62
N ILE A 168 -11.23 -1.38 6.22
CA ILE A 168 -10.84 -2.17 7.38
C ILE A 168 -10.57 -3.58 6.88
N ASP A 169 -9.40 -4.15 7.20
CA ASP A 169 -9.04 -5.50 6.72
C ASP A 169 -10.04 -6.54 7.20
N LEU A 170 -10.42 -6.48 8.48
CA LEU A 170 -11.42 -7.37 9.05
C LEU A 170 -12.10 -6.71 10.25
N TYR A 171 -13.40 -6.84 10.32
CA TYR A 171 -14.17 -6.27 11.42
C TYR A 171 -15.33 -7.18 11.82
N SER A 172 -15.75 -7.16 13.10
CA SER A 172 -16.94 -7.84 13.56
C SER A 172 -18.04 -6.85 13.95
N LYS A 173 -19.31 -7.32 13.89
CA LYS A 173 -20.47 -6.50 14.29
C LYS A 173 -20.45 -6.12 15.77
N SER A 174 -19.69 -6.84 16.60
CA SER A 174 -19.49 -6.52 18.03
C SER A 174 -18.51 -5.36 18.25
N GLY A 175 -17.88 -4.84 17.18
CA GLY A 175 -16.97 -3.70 17.24
C GLY A 175 -15.49 -4.07 17.36
N ILE A 176 -15.08 -5.29 17.02
CA ILE A 176 -13.68 -5.69 16.99
C ILE A 176 -13.11 -5.36 15.60
N PHE A 177 -12.00 -4.63 15.56
CA PHE A 177 -11.28 -4.26 14.34
C PHE A 177 -9.93 -4.96 14.32
N ILE A 178 -9.58 -5.55 13.17
CA ILE A 178 -8.30 -6.24 12.98
C ILE A 178 -7.63 -5.68 11.72
N ASP A 179 -6.38 -5.30 11.86
CA ASP A 179 -5.50 -4.86 10.80
C ASP A 179 -4.37 -5.88 10.66
N PHE A 180 -4.16 -6.40 9.45
CA PHE A 180 -3.13 -7.39 9.19
C PHE A 180 -1.81 -6.71 8.84
N LYS A 181 -0.72 -7.16 9.45
CA LYS A 181 0.63 -6.73 9.12
C LYS A 181 1.49 -7.92 8.76
N THR A 182 2.09 -7.87 7.58
CA THR A 182 3.03 -8.88 7.10
C THR A 182 4.45 -8.46 7.39
N LYS A 183 5.25 -9.34 7.97
CA LYS A 183 6.68 -9.15 8.23
C LYS A 183 7.44 -10.45 8.03
N ASP A 184 8.59 -10.38 7.40
CA ASP A 184 9.43 -11.56 7.10
C ASP A 184 10.05 -12.15 8.37
N ASN A 185 10.30 -11.36 9.39
CA ASN A 185 10.93 -11.81 10.62
C ASN A 185 10.38 -11.10 11.85
N LEU A 186 9.69 -11.85 12.69
CA LEU A 186 9.19 -11.41 14.00
C LEU A 186 10.07 -11.88 15.17
N LYS A 187 11.14 -12.66 14.91
CA LYS A 187 11.99 -13.24 15.94
C LYS A 187 12.65 -12.14 16.78
N GLY A 188 12.40 -12.15 18.08
CA GLY A 188 12.93 -11.16 19.03
C GLY A 188 12.25 -9.80 19.00
N LYS A 189 11.12 -9.65 18.30
CA LYS A 189 10.32 -8.42 18.31
C LYS A 189 9.10 -8.58 19.22
N ASP A 190 8.84 -7.54 20.01
CA ASP A 190 7.62 -7.44 20.80
C ASP A 190 6.43 -7.15 19.89
N PRO A 191 5.41 -8.04 19.80
CA PRO A 191 4.24 -7.82 18.96
C PRO A 191 3.49 -6.52 19.27
N ALA A 192 3.51 -6.05 20.52
CA ALA A 192 2.86 -4.81 20.95
C ALA A 192 3.55 -3.54 20.43
N LYS A 193 4.76 -3.67 19.85
CA LYS A 193 5.55 -2.57 19.27
C LYS A 193 5.65 -2.62 17.75
N LEU A 194 4.87 -3.45 17.12
CA LEU A 194 4.79 -3.61 15.66
C LEU A 194 3.70 -2.75 15.06
#